data_914c485193dcf9f77ccf86da470eb930
#
_entry.id   914c485193dcf9f77ccf86da470eb930
#
_cell.length_a   1.000
_cell.length_b   1.000
_cell.length_c   1.000
_cell.angle_alpha   90.00
_cell.angle_beta   90.00
_cell.angle_gamma   90.00
#
_symmetry.space_group_name_H-M   'P 1'
#
loop_
_entity.id
_entity.type
_entity.pdbx_description
1 polymer ?
#
loop_
_entity_poly.entity_id
_entity_poly.type
_entity_poly.pdbx_seq_one_letter_code
_entity_poly.pdbx_strand_id
1 'polypeptide(L)'
;MQEVIQVNVLDRDDDEEIKIYELESLINTAGGKPVAFVSQVVSKVNPRFYIGKGKLEEIRELAENLEVKTVIFDVELSPSQLYNLEEELKLKVVDWTSLILDIFAQRAHTREARLKIKLAQLKYQLPRINKWFSYLSRQAGGIGTRGPGETMLETDRRAIVRDIKSLEKSLKDIEKTKVTNRKSRESSFNISLVGYTNAGKSTILNGMMNLFGSEKYVYSDDLLFATLDTSTRRLDFSNTKVTLTDTVGFIDNLSKELNDSFLTTLEEIKFADMLLIVINSSSNIEGQIKTIEKSLDEINLEGKYIIYVFNKIDLVDNLTAVSLYKREYERIFISAHEDKDLIRLKEEIVKVIKEDYTRVKMHISFSDGAVLDYMMTNYDILETEYDSDGTNITFEINKEDYAKFNKYIIR
;
A
#
# COMPACT_ATOMS: atom_id res chain seq x y z
N MET A 1 -20.50 7.77 16.24
CA MET A 1 -20.32 7.39 14.83
C MET A 1 -21.38 8.12 14.02
N GLN A 2 -21.01 8.64 12.86
CA GLN A 2 -21.97 9.32 11.97
C GLN A 2 -22.71 8.26 11.17
N GLU A 3 -24.05 8.27 11.21
CA GLU A 3 -24.87 7.36 10.41
C GLU A 3 -24.90 7.82 8.97
N VAL A 4 -24.77 6.87 8.03
CA VAL A 4 -24.66 7.12 6.60
C VAL A 4 -25.43 6.11 5.78
N ILE A 5 -25.85 6.50 4.58
CA ILE A 5 -26.37 5.60 3.56
C ILE A 5 -25.21 5.28 2.60
N GLN A 6 -24.98 4.01 2.31
CA GLN A 6 -24.02 3.61 1.29
C GLN A 6 -24.70 3.37 -0.05
N VAL A 7 -24.03 3.77 -1.13
CA VAL A 7 -24.50 3.59 -2.51
C VAL A 7 -23.45 2.81 -3.29
N ASN A 8 -23.84 1.60 -3.70
CA ASN A 8 -22.99 0.70 -4.45
C ASN A 8 -23.36 0.75 -5.94
N VAL A 9 -22.38 1.10 -6.75
CA VAL A 9 -22.52 1.09 -8.21
C VAL A 9 -21.87 -0.17 -8.76
N LEU A 10 -22.68 -1.01 -9.39
CA LEU A 10 -22.28 -2.33 -9.85
C LEU A 10 -22.10 -2.34 -11.37
N ASP A 11 -21.08 -3.05 -11.85
CA ASP A 11 -21.00 -3.54 -13.20
C ASP A 11 -21.75 -4.88 -13.32
N ARG A 12 -21.96 -5.38 -14.54
CA ARG A 12 -22.75 -6.60 -14.77
C ARG A 12 -22.14 -7.87 -14.16
N ASP A 13 -20.82 -7.87 -14.02
CA ASP A 13 -20.03 -9.01 -13.56
C ASP A 13 -19.59 -8.87 -12.09
N ASP A 14 -20.01 -7.77 -11.42
CA ASP A 14 -19.68 -7.53 -10.01
C ASP A 14 -20.51 -8.43 -9.09
N ASP A 15 -19.88 -8.92 -8.04
CA ASP A 15 -20.55 -9.55 -6.92
C ASP A 15 -21.05 -8.46 -5.94
N GLU A 16 -22.37 -8.33 -5.85
CA GLU A 16 -23.03 -7.30 -5.05
C GLU A 16 -22.67 -7.41 -3.55
N GLU A 17 -22.65 -8.62 -3.01
CA GLU A 17 -22.37 -8.84 -1.58
C GLU A 17 -20.93 -8.43 -1.24
N ILE A 18 -19.99 -8.75 -2.10
CA ILE A 18 -18.58 -8.36 -1.92
C ILE A 18 -18.43 -6.85 -1.96
N LYS A 19 -19.06 -6.15 -2.91
CA LYS A 19 -19.01 -4.69 -3.04
C LYS A 19 -19.64 -3.98 -1.84
N ILE A 20 -20.79 -4.47 -1.37
CA ILE A 20 -21.46 -3.94 -0.17
C ILE A 20 -20.53 -4.08 1.04
N TYR A 21 -19.96 -5.26 1.25
CA TYR A 21 -19.06 -5.52 2.38
C TYR A 21 -17.80 -4.67 2.33
N GLU A 22 -17.21 -4.47 1.14
CA GLU A 22 -16.01 -3.66 0.96
C GLU A 22 -16.27 -2.21 1.35
N LEU A 23 -17.34 -1.59 0.83
CA LEU A 23 -17.70 -0.21 1.14
C LEU A 23 -18.08 -0.05 2.62
N GLU A 24 -18.86 -0.99 3.18
CA GLU A 24 -19.20 -1.01 4.61
C GLU A 24 -17.94 -1.01 5.49
N SER A 25 -16.97 -1.86 5.18
CA SER A 25 -15.71 -1.96 5.91
C SER A 25 -14.90 -0.66 5.86
N LEU A 26 -14.90 0.03 4.71
CA LEU A 26 -14.25 1.33 4.53
C LEU A 26 -14.95 2.42 5.33
N ILE A 27 -16.28 2.47 5.30
CA ILE A 27 -17.08 3.43 6.07
C ILE A 27 -16.82 3.24 7.56
N ASN A 28 -16.83 2.01 8.06
CA ASN A 28 -16.52 1.69 9.45
C ASN A 28 -15.09 2.14 9.83
N THR A 29 -14.13 1.93 8.94
CA THR A 29 -12.74 2.37 9.11
C THR A 29 -12.62 3.90 9.17
N ALA A 30 -13.45 4.62 8.42
CA ALA A 30 -13.54 6.09 8.47
C ALA A 30 -14.28 6.63 9.73
N GLY A 31 -14.83 5.74 10.56
CA GLY A 31 -15.61 6.11 11.77
C GLY A 31 -17.09 6.40 11.49
N GLY A 32 -17.58 6.06 10.30
CA GLY A 32 -18.99 6.06 9.95
C GLY A 32 -19.71 4.80 10.43
N LYS A 33 -21.04 4.78 10.30
CA LYS A 33 -21.89 3.62 10.52
C LYS A 33 -22.92 3.53 9.40
N PRO A 34 -22.79 2.59 8.45
CA PRO A 34 -23.82 2.39 7.44
C PRO A 34 -25.09 1.87 8.09
N VAL A 35 -26.22 2.53 7.83
CA VAL A 35 -27.55 2.15 8.35
C VAL A 35 -28.49 1.70 7.27
N ALA A 36 -28.17 1.98 6.00
CA ALA A 36 -28.85 1.47 4.83
C ALA A 36 -27.89 1.40 3.64
N PHE A 37 -28.22 0.56 2.67
CA PHE A 37 -27.51 0.50 1.40
C PHE A 37 -28.47 0.59 0.21
N VAL A 38 -28.00 1.14 -0.89
CA VAL A 38 -28.69 1.21 -2.17
C VAL A 38 -27.72 0.74 -3.24
N SER A 39 -28.09 -0.24 -4.04
CA SER A 39 -27.25 -0.72 -5.13
C SER A 39 -27.92 -0.50 -6.48
N GLN A 40 -27.09 -0.25 -7.50
CA GLN A 40 -27.55 -0.09 -8.88
C GLN A 40 -26.53 -0.65 -9.86
N VAL A 41 -26.98 -1.56 -10.73
CA VAL A 41 -26.21 -1.94 -11.92
C VAL A 41 -26.26 -0.79 -12.94
N VAL A 42 -25.10 -0.24 -13.31
CA VAL A 42 -24.97 0.90 -14.20
C VAL A 42 -24.25 0.48 -15.48
N SER A 43 -25.03 0.20 -16.53
CA SER A 43 -24.46 -0.07 -17.86
C SER A 43 -23.97 1.20 -18.58
N LYS A 44 -24.52 2.37 -18.25
CA LYS A 44 -24.15 3.68 -18.79
C LYS A 44 -24.27 4.74 -17.73
N VAL A 45 -23.15 5.36 -17.40
CA VAL A 45 -23.05 6.42 -16.39
C VAL A 45 -23.94 7.60 -16.77
N ASN A 46 -24.79 8.06 -15.83
CA ASN A 46 -25.55 9.28 -16.01
C ASN A 46 -24.62 10.50 -15.86
N PRO A 47 -24.51 11.38 -16.90
CA PRO A 47 -23.60 12.51 -16.84
C PRO A 47 -23.91 13.52 -15.73
N ARG A 48 -25.16 13.57 -15.25
CA ARG A 48 -25.61 14.54 -14.24
C ARG A 48 -25.50 14.00 -12.81
N PHE A 49 -25.86 12.75 -12.56
CA PHE A 49 -26.00 12.19 -11.22
C PHE A 49 -25.23 10.88 -11.01
N TYR A 50 -24.55 10.34 -12.02
CA TYR A 50 -23.95 9.00 -12.06
C TYR A 50 -25.00 7.88 -12.13
N ILE A 51 -25.98 7.90 -11.22
CA ILE A 51 -27.08 6.94 -11.05
C ILE A 51 -28.39 7.42 -11.71
N GLY A 52 -29.37 6.53 -11.75
CA GLY A 52 -30.71 6.81 -12.29
C GLY A 52 -31.57 7.66 -11.35
N LYS A 53 -32.56 8.36 -11.91
CA LYS A 53 -33.52 9.20 -11.14
C LYS A 53 -34.29 8.42 -10.08
N GLY A 54 -34.74 7.20 -10.38
CA GLY A 54 -35.48 6.37 -9.40
C GLY A 54 -34.65 6.03 -8.19
N LYS A 55 -33.33 5.80 -8.37
CA LYS A 55 -32.42 5.56 -7.24
C LYS A 55 -32.14 6.84 -6.41
N LEU A 56 -32.19 8.02 -7.04
CA LEU A 56 -32.10 9.29 -6.29
C LEU A 56 -33.33 9.47 -5.37
N GLU A 57 -34.52 9.13 -5.83
CA GLU A 57 -35.74 9.21 -5.02
C GLU A 57 -35.68 8.20 -3.88
N GLU A 58 -35.26 6.97 -4.14
CA GLU A 58 -35.05 5.95 -3.11
C GLU A 58 -34.04 6.40 -2.02
N ILE A 59 -32.90 6.98 -2.41
CA ILE A 59 -31.92 7.54 -1.45
C ILE A 59 -32.53 8.66 -0.63
N ARG A 60 -33.32 9.54 -1.25
CA ARG A 60 -33.99 10.65 -0.56
C ARG A 60 -34.99 10.14 0.49
N GLU A 61 -35.86 9.20 0.10
CA GLU A 61 -36.84 8.60 1.01
C GLU A 61 -36.17 7.88 2.19
N LEU A 62 -35.10 7.12 1.92
CA LEU A 62 -34.31 6.47 2.98
C LEU A 62 -33.66 7.50 3.93
N ALA A 63 -33.11 8.58 3.37
CA ALA A 63 -32.45 9.62 4.18
C ALA A 63 -33.45 10.35 5.08
N GLU A 64 -34.66 10.65 4.58
CA GLU A 64 -35.75 11.27 5.36
C GLU A 64 -36.25 10.32 6.45
N ASN A 65 -36.51 9.05 6.12
CA ASN A 65 -37.02 8.06 7.07
C ASN A 65 -36.03 7.71 8.19
N LEU A 66 -34.72 7.71 7.90
CA LEU A 66 -33.68 7.37 8.84
C LEU A 66 -33.00 8.60 9.45
N GLU A 67 -33.42 9.81 9.10
CA GLU A 67 -32.83 11.11 9.51
C GLU A 67 -31.32 11.21 9.20
N VAL A 68 -30.86 10.53 8.15
CA VAL A 68 -29.45 10.51 7.73
C VAL A 68 -29.12 11.74 6.90
N LYS A 69 -27.96 12.35 7.13
CA LYS A 69 -27.51 13.56 6.45
C LYS A 69 -26.33 13.36 5.49
N THR A 70 -25.84 12.13 5.38
CA THR A 70 -24.64 11.82 4.58
C THR A 70 -24.86 10.56 3.76
N VAL A 71 -24.53 10.64 2.48
CA VAL A 71 -24.52 9.50 1.57
C VAL A 71 -23.11 9.29 1.01
N ILE A 72 -22.69 8.04 0.91
CA ILE A 72 -21.35 7.64 0.46
C ILE A 72 -21.45 6.75 -0.78
N PHE A 73 -20.75 7.11 -1.84
CA PHE A 73 -20.69 6.38 -3.09
C PHE A 73 -19.37 5.60 -3.22
N ASP A 74 -19.43 4.36 -3.73
CA ASP A 74 -18.27 3.52 -4.01
C ASP A 74 -17.56 3.85 -5.34
N VAL A 75 -17.91 4.96 -5.95
CA VAL A 75 -17.33 5.45 -7.21
C VAL A 75 -16.79 6.88 -7.05
N GLU A 76 -15.83 7.23 -7.89
CA GLU A 76 -15.39 8.63 -8.00
C GLU A 76 -16.45 9.45 -8.77
N LEU A 77 -16.84 10.56 -8.18
CA LEU A 77 -17.79 11.50 -8.78
C LEU A 77 -17.04 12.70 -9.40
N SER A 78 -17.41 13.04 -10.62
CA SER A 78 -16.94 14.31 -11.19
C SER A 78 -17.43 15.50 -10.35
N PRO A 79 -16.72 16.64 -10.36
CA PRO A 79 -17.14 17.83 -9.61
C PRO A 79 -18.55 18.30 -9.93
N SER A 80 -19.04 18.01 -11.15
CA SER A 80 -20.41 18.34 -11.57
C SER A 80 -21.45 17.38 -11.01
N GLN A 81 -21.13 16.09 -10.98
CA GLN A 81 -22.01 15.07 -10.41
C GLN A 81 -22.16 15.27 -8.91
N LEU A 82 -21.04 15.48 -8.20
CA LEU A 82 -21.04 15.75 -6.77
C LEU A 82 -21.96 16.93 -6.43
N TYR A 83 -21.74 18.07 -7.10
CA TYR A 83 -22.56 19.26 -6.92
C TYR A 83 -24.06 19.01 -7.20
N ASN A 84 -24.39 18.34 -8.32
CA ASN A 84 -25.78 18.07 -8.67
C ASN A 84 -26.45 17.12 -7.67
N LEU A 85 -25.71 16.12 -7.15
CA LEU A 85 -26.22 15.18 -6.14
C LEU A 85 -26.51 15.90 -4.83
N GLU A 86 -25.59 16.75 -4.34
CA GLU A 86 -25.79 17.54 -3.12
C GLU A 86 -26.98 18.49 -3.23
N GLU A 87 -27.13 19.17 -4.38
CA GLU A 87 -28.26 20.05 -4.64
C GLU A 87 -29.60 19.31 -4.73
N GLU A 88 -29.63 18.14 -5.34
CA GLU A 88 -30.84 17.36 -5.53
C GLU A 88 -31.28 16.64 -4.25
N LEU A 89 -30.32 16.00 -3.55
CA LEU A 89 -30.59 15.22 -2.34
C LEU A 89 -30.68 16.09 -1.09
N LYS A 90 -30.06 17.27 -1.06
CA LYS A 90 -29.84 18.12 0.12
C LYS A 90 -29.10 17.39 1.25
N LEU A 91 -28.25 16.45 0.87
CA LEU A 91 -27.38 15.66 1.75
C LEU A 91 -25.92 15.99 1.47
N LYS A 92 -25.07 15.73 2.45
CA LYS A 92 -23.63 15.69 2.21
C LYS A 92 -23.34 14.44 1.38
N VAL A 93 -22.68 14.63 0.23
CA VAL A 93 -22.25 13.53 -0.65
C VAL A 93 -20.77 13.32 -0.50
N VAL A 94 -20.37 12.10 -0.19
CA VAL A 94 -18.97 11.68 -0.10
C VAL A 94 -18.76 10.64 -1.20
N ASP A 95 -17.77 10.84 -2.06
CA ASP A 95 -17.40 9.88 -3.08
C ASP A 95 -16.23 8.99 -2.61
N TRP A 96 -15.91 7.97 -3.38
CA TRP A 96 -14.84 7.03 -3.11
C TRP A 96 -13.52 7.71 -2.77
N THR A 97 -13.08 8.66 -3.59
CA THR A 97 -11.81 9.38 -3.41
C THR A 97 -11.78 10.18 -2.10
N SER A 98 -12.88 10.85 -1.75
CA SER A 98 -13.00 11.56 -0.48
C SER A 98 -12.93 10.62 0.71
N LEU A 99 -13.64 9.49 0.65
CA LEU A 99 -13.65 8.49 1.73
C LEU A 99 -12.24 7.95 2.00
N ILE A 100 -11.52 7.58 0.94
CA ILE A 100 -10.14 7.08 1.05
C ILE A 100 -9.21 8.14 1.62
N LEU A 101 -9.31 9.41 1.17
CA LEU A 101 -8.52 10.51 1.70
C LEU A 101 -8.79 10.77 3.17
N ASP A 102 -10.04 10.62 3.64
CA ASP A 102 -10.41 10.78 5.04
C ASP A 102 -9.83 9.65 5.91
N ILE A 103 -9.88 8.39 5.43
CA ILE A 103 -9.25 7.24 6.10
C ILE A 103 -7.74 7.49 6.24
N PHE A 104 -7.10 7.91 5.16
CA PHE A 104 -5.66 8.16 5.17
C PHE A 104 -5.27 9.33 6.07
N ALA A 105 -6.07 10.39 6.12
CA ALA A 105 -5.81 11.53 7.00
C ALA A 105 -5.84 11.13 8.49
N GLN A 106 -6.68 10.17 8.87
CA GLN A 106 -6.74 9.64 10.23
C GLN A 106 -5.55 8.72 10.56
N ARG A 107 -5.00 8.01 9.56
CA ARG A 107 -3.93 7.02 9.72
C ARG A 107 -2.51 7.59 9.53
N ALA A 108 -2.36 8.81 9.04
CA ALA A 108 -1.06 9.44 8.82
C ALA A 108 -0.38 9.84 10.13
N HIS A 109 0.64 9.12 10.52
CA HIS A 109 1.42 9.41 11.72
C HIS A 109 2.70 10.17 11.41
N THR A 110 3.33 9.93 10.25
CA THR A 110 4.57 10.61 9.86
C THR A 110 4.31 11.99 9.26
N ARG A 111 5.30 12.87 9.37
CA ARG A 111 5.26 14.20 8.74
C ARG A 111 5.10 14.09 7.22
N GLU A 112 5.79 13.14 6.61
CA GLU A 112 5.76 12.95 5.15
C GLU A 112 4.37 12.50 4.67
N ALA A 113 3.77 11.47 5.31
CA ALA A 113 2.44 11.00 4.96
C ALA A 113 1.40 12.12 5.13
N ARG A 114 1.45 12.89 6.21
CA ARG A 114 0.55 14.04 6.41
C ARG A 114 0.67 15.09 5.30
N LEU A 115 1.89 15.38 4.84
CA LEU A 115 2.11 16.31 3.74
C LEU A 115 1.59 15.75 2.41
N LYS A 116 1.81 14.47 2.12
CA LYS A 116 1.30 13.79 0.91
C LYS A 116 -0.22 13.79 0.86
N ILE A 117 -0.87 13.41 1.97
CA ILE A 117 -2.33 13.40 2.04
C ILE A 117 -2.90 14.80 1.91
N LYS A 118 -2.31 15.78 2.59
CA LYS A 118 -2.75 17.17 2.46
C LYS A 118 -2.62 17.67 1.02
N LEU A 119 -1.55 17.30 0.35
CA LEU A 119 -1.36 17.62 -1.08
C LEU A 119 -2.44 16.97 -1.94
N ALA A 120 -2.72 15.66 -1.73
CA ALA A 120 -3.78 14.95 -2.44
C ALA A 120 -5.16 15.57 -2.20
N GLN A 121 -5.50 15.88 -0.93
CA GLN A 121 -6.75 16.57 -0.59
C GLN A 121 -6.90 17.90 -1.32
N LEU A 122 -5.85 18.73 -1.35
CA LEU A 122 -5.90 20.03 -2.03
C LEU A 122 -6.01 19.87 -3.55
N LYS A 123 -5.30 18.91 -4.15
CA LYS A 123 -5.40 18.61 -5.59
C LYS A 123 -6.81 18.11 -5.94
N TYR A 124 -7.41 17.27 -5.11
CA TYR A 124 -8.77 16.78 -5.26
C TYR A 124 -9.83 17.89 -5.10
N GLN A 125 -9.63 18.82 -4.15
CA GLN A 125 -10.57 19.94 -3.90
C GLN A 125 -10.51 21.02 -4.98
N LEU A 126 -9.35 21.28 -5.56
CA LEU A 126 -9.13 22.40 -6.47
C LEU A 126 -10.09 22.44 -7.67
N PRO A 127 -10.34 21.34 -8.44
CA PRO A 127 -11.30 21.34 -9.54
C PRO A 127 -12.76 21.50 -9.06
N ARG A 128 -13.07 21.05 -7.83
CA ARG A 128 -14.40 21.16 -7.22
C ARG A 128 -14.76 22.60 -6.88
N ILE A 129 -13.84 23.35 -6.31
CA ILE A 129 -13.99 24.79 -6.03
C ILE A 129 -14.17 25.58 -7.34
N ASN A 130 -13.43 25.26 -8.39
CA ASN A 130 -13.58 25.91 -9.70
C ASN A 130 -14.99 25.74 -10.27
N LYS A 131 -15.64 24.58 -10.04
CA LYS A 131 -17.00 24.34 -10.51
C LYS A 131 -18.03 25.15 -9.72
N TRP A 132 -17.91 25.20 -8.41
CA TRP A 132 -18.74 26.04 -7.56
C TRP A 132 -18.65 27.51 -7.97
N PHE A 133 -17.45 27.99 -8.30
CA PHE A 133 -17.21 29.32 -8.83
C PHE A 133 -17.98 29.58 -10.13
N SER A 134 -17.92 28.68 -11.10
CA SER A 134 -18.60 28.85 -12.40
C SER A 134 -20.13 28.85 -12.29
N TYR A 135 -20.67 28.23 -11.25
CA TYR A 135 -22.11 28.22 -10.98
C TYR A 135 -22.58 29.51 -10.30
N LEU A 136 -21.88 29.97 -9.26
CA LEU A 136 -22.20 31.22 -8.56
C LEU A 136 -22.04 32.45 -9.47
N SER A 137 -21.04 32.46 -10.34
CA SER A 137 -20.87 33.51 -11.31
C SER A 137 -21.98 33.62 -12.35
N ARG A 138 -22.66 32.50 -12.69
CA ARG A 138 -23.82 32.48 -13.57
C ARG A 138 -25.10 32.98 -12.88
N GLN A 139 -25.24 32.77 -11.55
CA GLN A 139 -26.40 33.25 -10.79
C GLN A 139 -26.32 34.73 -10.44
N ALA A 140 -25.11 35.28 -10.31
CA ALA A 140 -24.88 36.70 -9.98
C ALA A 140 -24.99 37.63 -11.21
N GLY A 141 -25.53 37.18 -12.32
CA GLY A 141 -25.62 37.77 -13.66
C GLY A 141 -25.91 39.28 -13.72
N GLY A 142 -24.85 40.04 -13.91
CA GLY A 142 -24.85 41.38 -14.45
C GLY A 142 -23.62 41.59 -15.28
N ILE A 143 -23.73 42.20 -16.48
CA ILE A 143 -22.58 42.48 -17.34
C ILE A 143 -21.65 43.47 -16.62
N GLY A 144 -20.49 42.99 -16.10
CA GLY A 144 -19.40 43.84 -15.62
C GLY A 144 -19.22 43.99 -14.11
N THR A 145 -19.99 43.35 -13.25
CA THR A 145 -19.78 43.41 -11.80
C THR A 145 -19.40 42.06 -11.23
N ARG A 146 -18.15 41.92 -10.78
CA ARG A 146 -17.74 40.75 -9.94
C ARG A 146 -18.43 40.85 -8.58
N GLY A 147 -19.24 39.83 -8.25
CA GLY A 147 -19.89 39.74 -6.94
C GLY A 147 -18.87 39.47 -5.81
N PRO A 148 -19.18 39.82 -4.54
CA PRO A 148 -18.31 39.59 -3.39
C PRO A 148 -17.97 38.09 -3.17
N GLY A 149 -18.86 37.18 -3.54
CA GLY A 149 -18.59 35.73 -3.50
C GLY A 149 -17.57 35.24 -4.53
N GLU A 150 -17.52 35.89 -5.70
CA GLU A 150 -16.56 35.59 -6.77
C GLU A 150 -15.12 35.93 -6.34
N THR A 151 -14.94 37.06 -5.65
CA THR A 151 -13.63 37.50 -5.15
C THR A 151 -13.12 36.59 -4.03
N MET A 152 -14.02 36.14 -3.15
CA MET A 152 -13.68 35.25 -2.04
C MET A 152 -13.20 33.87 -2.54
N LEU A 153 -13.96 33.24 -3.44
CA LEU A 153 -13.60 31.94 -4.01
C LEU A 153 -12.30 32.00 -4.85
N GLU A 154 -12.04 33.11 -5.56
CA GLU A 154 -10.76 33.28 -6.27
C GLU A 154 -9.60 33.42 -5.29
N THR A 155 -9.80 34.08 -4.16
CA THR A 155 -8.80 34.17 -3.08
C THR A 155 -8.50 32.80 -2.50
N ASP A 156 -9.53 32.00 -2.24
CA ASP A 156 -9.40 30.64 -1.71
C ASP A 156 -8.67 29.73 -2.71
N ARG A 157 -9.03 29.83 -4.01
CA ARG A 157 -8.33 29.11 -5.08
C ARG A 157 -6.85 29.47 -5.13
N ARG A 158 -6.52 30.77 -5.05
CA ARG A 158 -5.11 31.22 -5.04
C ARG A 158 -4.36 30.76 -3.80
N ALA A 159 -5.04 30.70 -2.65
CA ALA A 159 -4.48 30.14 -1.42
C ALA A 159 -4.15 28.64 -1.60
N ILE A 160 -5.10 27.84 -2.07
CA ILE A 160 -4.90 26.40 -2.35
C ILE A 160 -3.74 26.17 -3.33
N VAL A 161 -3.65 26.91 -4.43
CA VAL A 161 -2.54 26.77 -5.38
C VAL A 161 -1.19 27.12 -4.76
N ARG A 162 -1.13 28.11 -3.87
CA ARG A 162 0.11 28.43 -3.12
C ARG A 162 0.48 27.31 -2.16
N ASP A 163 -0.51 26.76 -1.44
CA ASP A 163 -0.31 25.67 -0.49
C ASP A 163 0.19 24.41 -1.21
N ILE A 164 -0.40 24.05 -2.36
CA ILE A 164 0.06 22.94 -3.20
C ILE A 164 1.55 23.11 -3.54
N LYS A 165 1.98 24.28 -4.05
CA LYS A 165 3.38 24.54 -4.40
C LYS A 165 4.31 24.44 -3.19
N SER A 166 3.87 24.92 -2.03
CA SER A 166 4.63 24.85 -0.78
C SER A 166 4.82 23.41 -0.30
N LEU A 167 3.75 22.60 -0.37
CA LEU A 167 3.77 21.19 0.00
C LEU A 167 4.67 20.38 -0.95
N GLU A 168 4.57 20.60 -2.26
CA GLU A 168 5.43 19.95 -3.26
C GLU A 168 6.92 20.26 -3.03
N LYS A 169 7.24 21.52 -2.67
CA LYS A 169 8.62 21.89 -2.30
C LYS A 169 9.09 21.14 -1.05
N SER A 170 8.24 21.10 0.00
CA SER A 170 8.59 20.42 1.26
C SER A 170 8.81 18.93 1.06
N LEU A 171 8.00 18.27 0.21
CA LEU A 171 8.15 16.85 -0.13
C LEU A 171 9.46 16.59 -0.89
N LYS A 172 9.82 17.44 -1.86
CA LYS A 172 11.11 17.34 -2.57
C LYS A 172 12.33 17.46 -1.64
N ASP A 173 12.23 18.29 -0.61
CA ASP A 173 13.34 18.44 0.36
C ASP A 173 13.45 17.20 1.27
N ILE A 174 12.32 16.58 1.66
CA ILE A 174 12.31 15.30 2.38
C ILE A 174 12.93 14.18 1.53
N GLU A 175 12.57 14.09 0.26
CA GLU A 175 13.08 13.09 -0.68
C GLU A 175 14.61 13.17 -0.82
N LYS A 176 15.18 14.37 -0.98
CA LYS A 176 16.64 14.56 -1.01
C LYS A 176 17.32 14.01 0.25
N THR A 177 16.73 14.26 1.42
CA THR A 177 17.27 13.77 2.69
C THR A 177 17.21 12.23 2.76
N LYS A 178 16.13 11.62 2.25
CA LYS A 178 15.99 10.15 2.17
C LYS A 178 17.05 9.52 1.29
N VAL A 179 17.31 10.08 0.10
CA VAL A 179 18.35 9.58 -0.82
C VAL A 179 19.73 9.55 -0.13
N THR A 180 20.04 10.58 0.65
CA THR A 180 21.31 10.63 1.41
C THR A 180 21.39 9.56 2.49
N ASN A 181 20.31 9.32 3.22
CA ASN A 181 20.25 8.31 4.28
C ASN A 181 20.20 6.86 3.75
N ARG A 182 19.72 6.64 2.53
CA ARG A 182 19.66 5.30 1.88
C ARG A 182 21.05 4.74 1.58
N LYS A 183 22.02 5.58 1.21
CA LYS A 183 23.41 5.16 0.95
C LYS A 183 24.06 4.46 2.15
N SER A 184 23.57 4.66 3.36
CA SER A 184 24.04 3.98 4.56
C SER A 184 23.39 2.61 4.82
N ARG A 185 22.42 2.16 3.99
CA ARG A 185 21.71 0.90 4.14
C ARG A 185 22.11 -0.17 3.11
N GLU A 186 23.18 0.07 2.35
CA GLU A 186 23.63 -0.81 1.24
C GLU A 186 24.09 -2.22 1.67
N SER A 187 24.07 -2.55 2.96
CA SER A 187 24.54 -3.84 3.48
C SER A 187 23.44 -4.83 3.89
N SER A 188 22.16 -4.55 3.63
CA SER A 188 21.06 -5.45 3.98
C SER A 188 20.21 -5.79 2.75
N PHE A 189 19.75 -7.05 2.68
CA PHE A 189 18.83 -7.48 1.64
C PHE A 189 17.42 -6.91 1.92
N ASN A 190 16.86 -6.17 0.96
CA ASN A 190 15.64 -5.40 1.15
C ASN A 190 14.44 -6.13 0.56
N ILE A 191 13.46 -6.44 1.39
CA ILE A 191 12.22 -7.11 0.99
C ILE A 191 11.06 -6.15 1.18
N SER A 192 10.17 -6.04 0.18
CA SER A 192 8.93 -5.28 0.29
C SER A 192 7.71 -6.19 0.22
N LEU A 193 6.80 -6.04 1.19
CA LEU A 193 5.48 -6.64 1.17
C LEU A 193 4.56 -5.80 0.29
N VAL A 194 4.02 -6.40 -0.74
CA VAL A 194 3.14 -5.77 -1.73
C VAL A 194 1.86 -6.56 -1.80
N GLY A 195 0.71 -5.92 -1.91
CA GLY A 195 -0.56 -6.66 -2.00
C GLY A 195 -1.76 -5.78 -1.76
N TYR A 196 -2.94 -6.33 -2.02
CA TYR A 196 -4.22 -5.65 -1.81
C TYR A 196 -4.42 -5.26 -0.34
N THR A 197 -5.31 -4.29 -0.08
CA THR A 197 -5.71 -3.98 1.30
C THR A 197 -6.29 -5.22 1.97
N ASN A 198 -6.02 -5.38 3.25
CA ASN A 198 -6.46 -6.55 4.02
C ASN A 198 -5.95 -7.92 3.49
N ALA A 199 -4.88 -7.96 2.70
CA ALA A 199 -4.24 -9.22 2.32
C ALA A 199 -3.41 -9.85 3.47
N GLY A 200 -3.19 -9.12 4.56
CA GLY A 200 -2.44 -9.59 5.73
C GLY A 200 -0.96 -9.21 5.73
N LYS A 201 -0.55 -8.18 4.97
CA LYS A 201 0.85 -7.71 4.93
C LYS A 201 1.40 -7.34 6.30
N SER A 202 0.67 -6.50 7.04
CA SER A 202 1.07 -6.06 8.39
C SER A 202 1.06 -7.21 9.39
N THR A 203 0.16 -8.19 9.23
CA THR A 203 0.13 -9.42 10.04
C THR A 203 1.38 -10.25 9.80
N ILE A 204 1.79 -10.42 8.53
CA ILE A 204 3.05 -11.10 8.17
C ILE A 204 4.23 -10.35 8.77
N LEU A 205 4.32 -9.01 8.60
CA LEU A 205 5.41 -8.22 9.17
C LEU A 205 5.51 -8.42 10.69
N ASN A 206 4.39 -8.34 11.40
CA ASN A 206 4.38 -8.50 12.86
C ASN A 206 4.73 -9.91 13.30
N GLY A 207 4.20 -10.95 12.63
CA GLY A 207 4.56 -12.33 12.91
C GLY A 207 6.05 -12.61 12.68
N MET A 208 6.60 -12.11 11.57
CA MET A 208 8.03 -12.22 11.28
C MET A 208 8.89 -11.46 12.30
N MET A 209 8.42 -10.30 12.76
CA MET A 209 9.09 -9.53 13.82
C MET A 209 9.08 -10.27 15.16
N ASN A 210 7.97 -10.91 15.50
CA ASN A 210 7.87 -11.69 16.75
C ASN A 210 8.83 -12.88 16.76
N LEU A 211 9.00 -13.54 15.62
CA LEU A 211 9.84 -14.76 15.51
C LEU A 211 11.33 -14.44 15.28
N PHE A 212 11.64 -13.38 14.51
CA PHE A 212 12.98 -13.14 13.96
C PHE A 212 13.47 -11.71 14.17
N GLY A 213 12.70 -10.83 14.82
CA GLY A 213 13.07 -9.43 15.03
C GLY A 213 13.95 -9.23 16.25
N SER A 214 14.86 -8.27 16.18
CA SER A 214 15.70 -7.82 17.30
C SER A 214 15.04 -6.73 18.15
N GLU A 215 13.94 -6.11 17.71
CA GLU A 215 13.26 -4.99 18.37
C GLU A 215 11.79 -5.29 18.66
N LYS A 216 11.22 -4.64 19.69
CA LYS A 216 9.85 -4.91 20.17
C LYS A 216 8.77 -4.22 19.34
N TYR A 217 7.67 -4.94 19.14
CA TYR A 217 6.28 -4.66 18.71
C TYR A 217 5.93 -3.38 17.94
N VAL A 218 5.18 -3.57 16.85
CA VAL A 218 4.32 -2.56 16.21
C VAL A 218 2.87 -3.09 16.20
N TYR A 219 1.95 -2.21 16.57
CA TYR A 219 0.52 -2.49 16.63
C TYR A 219 -0.04 -2.76 15.22
N SER A 220 -0.80 -3.84 15.03
CA SER A 220 -1.58 -4.08 13.80
C SER A 220 -3.05 -4.14 14.15
N ASP A 221 -3.85 -3.37 13.39
CA ASP A 221 -5.31 -3.43 13.41
C ASP A 221 -5.80 -4.25 12.20
N ASP A 222 -6.84 -5.06 12.38
CA ASP A 222 -7.54 -5.77 11.28
C ASP A 222 -8.40 -4.84 10.40
N LEU A 223 -8.19 -3.54 10.50
CA LEU A 223 -8.90 -2.54 9.72
C LEU A 223 -8.25 -2.33 8.34
N LEU A 224 -9.06 -2.02 7.34
CA LEU A 224 -8.57 -1.62 6.02
C LEU A 224 -7.62 -0.42 6.15
N PHE A 225 -6.50 -0.44 5.43
CA PHE A 225 -5.43 0.57 5.53
C PHE A 225 -4.79 0.71 6.92
N ALA A 226 -4.60 -0.39 7.62
CA ALA A 226 -3.85 -0.39 8.88
C ALA A 226 -2.46 0.25 8.73
N THR A 227 -1.84 0.08 7.57
CA THR A 227 -0.53 0.65 7.23
C THR A 227 -0.65 1.69 6.13
N LEU A 228 -0.42 2.95 6.46
CA LEU A 228 -0.30 4.07 5.52
C LEU A 228 1.15 4.55 5.40
N ASP A 229 1.87 4.54 6.50
CA ASP A 229 3.30 4.84 6.56
C ASP A 229 4.08 3.55 6.33
N THR A 230 5.05 3.57 5.41
CA THR A 230 5.93 2.42 5.21
C THR A 230 6.66 2.08 6.52
N SER A 231 6.44 0.89 7.02
CA SER A 231 7.10 0.37 8.22
C SER A 231 8.24 -0.56 7.81
N THR A 232 9.48 -0.11 7.95
CA THR A 232 10.67 -0.94 7.69
C THR A 232 11.19 -1.53 9.00
N ARG A 233 11.41 -2.84 9.03
CA ARG A 233 11.92 -3.58 10.17
C ARG A 233 13.12 -4.43 9.79
N ARG A 234 14.06 -4.56 10.71
CA ARG A 234 15.23 -5.44 10.55
C ARG A 234 14.91 -6.80 11.12
N LEU A 235 15.19 -7.82 10.34
CA LEU A 235 15.05 -9.23 10.70
C LEU A 235 16.43 -9.88 10.59
N ASP A 236 16.66 -10.87 11.44
CA ASP A 236 17.88 -11.68 11.40
C ASP A 236 17.49 -13.11 10.96
N PHE A 237 17.90 -13.46 9.75
CA PHE A 237 17.67 -14.78 9.17
C PHE A 237 18.98 -15.57 9.15
N SER A 238 19.39 -16.07 10.35
CA SER A 238 20.57 -16.92 10.45
C SER A 238 21.79 -16.28 9.78
N ASN A 239 22.26 -15.13 10.33
CA ASN A 239 23.37 -14.30 9.83
C ASN A 239 23.12 -13.51 8.54
N THR A 240 21.94 -13.63 7.93
CA THR A 240 21.56 -12.74 6.81
C THR A 240 20.71 -11.59 7.34
N LYS A 241 21.24 -10.37 7.27
CA LYS A 241 20.53 -9.17 7.67
C LYS A 241 19.52 -8.79 6.59
N VAL A 242 18.25 -8.89 6.91
CA VAL A 242 17.15 -8.58 6.01
C VAL A 242 16.39 -7.38 6.54
N THR A 243 15.97 -6.50 5.65
CA THR A 243 14.97 -5.48 5.97
C THR A 243 13.65 -5.84 5.32
N LEU A 244 12.60 -5.95 6.12
CA LEU A 244 11.24 -6.18 5.63
C LEU A 244 10.44 -4.89 5.75
N THR A 245 9.89 -4.43 4.63
CA THR A 245 9.10 -3.19 4.54
C THR A 245 7.66 -3.52 4.20
N ASP A 246 6.74 -3.10 5.07
CA ASP A 246 5.31 -3.11 4.78
C ASP A 246 4.94 -1.86 3.98
N THR A 247 4.20 -2.05 2.89
CA THR A 247 3.74 -0.97 2.02
C THR A 247 2.25 -0.75 2.14
N VAL A 248 1.78 0.40 1.68
CA VAL A 248 0.34 0.68 1.56
C VAL A 248 -0.31 -0.37 0.67
N GLY A 249 -1.48 -0.88 1.09
CA GLY A 249 -2.23 -1.84 0.30
C GLY A 249 -2.83 -1.23 -0.96
N PHE A 250 -2.77 -1.96 -2.07
CA PHE A 250 -3.49 -1.59 -3.29
C PHE A 250 -4.99 -1.65 -3.11
N ILE A 251 -5.68 -0.77 -3.82
CA ILE A 251 -7.14 -0.72 -3.93
C ILE A 251 -7.50 -0.51 -5.38
N ASP A 252 -8.66 -1.05 -5.76
CA ASP A 252 -9.25 -0.77 -7.05
C ASP A 252 -9.73 0.68 -7.15
N ASN A 253 -9.75 1.20 -8.38
CA ASN A 253 -10.35 2.49 -8.71
C ASN A 253 -9.79 3.70 -7.97
N LEU A 254 -8.49 3.70 -7.61
CA LEU A 254 -7.85 4.92 -7.12
C LEU A 254 -7.81 5.97 -8.22
N SER A 255 -8.22 7.20 -7.88
CA SER A 255 -8.09 8.34 -8.79
C SER A 255 -6.62 8.59 -9.16
N LYS A 256 -6.40 9.18 -10.34
CA LYS A 256 -5.05 9.47 -10.82
C LYS A 256 -4.27 10.36 -9.82
N GLU A 257 -4.95 11.33 -9.22
CA GLU A 257 -4.37 12.24 -8.22
C GLU A 257 -3.95 11.51 -6.94
N LEU A 258 -4.71 10.48 -6.54
CA LEU A 258 -4.34 9.59 -5.46
C LEU A 258 -3.18 8.69 -5.86
N ASN A 259 -3.24 8.06 -7.01
CA ASN A 259 -2.15 7.22 -7.52
C ASN A 259 -0.82 7.99 -7.55
N ASP A 260 -0.77 9.21 -8.09
CA ASP A 260 0.44 10.04 -8.13
C ASP A 260 0.99 10.33 -6.71
N SER A 261 0.12 10.50 -5.73
CA SER A 261 0.52 10.71 -4.33
C SER A 261 0.97 9.43 -3.64
N PHE A 262 0.42 8.26 -4.05
CA PHE A 262 0.75 6.93 -3.51
C PHE A 262 1.88 6.25 -4.27
N LEU A 263 2.10 6.52 -5.55
CA LEU A 263 3.27 6.05 -6.31
C LEU A 263 4.59 6.38 -5.62
N THR A 264 4.65 7.47 -4.86
CA THR A 264 5.83 7.78 -4.03
C THR A 264 6.00 6.84 -2.82
N THR A 265 4.95 6.17 -2.34
CA THR A 265 5.08 5.07 -1.35
C THR A 265 5.49 3.77 -2.01
N LEU A 266 5.14 3.59 -3.29
CA LEU A 266 5.63 2.49 -4.12
C LEU A 266 7.10 2.67 -4.54
N GLU A 267 7.72 3.83 -4.29
CA GLU A 267 9.16 4.01 -4.51
C GLU A 267 10.02 3.08 -3.66
N GLU A 268 9.55 2.66 -2.48
CA GLU A 268 10.25 1.64 -1.69
C GLU A 268 10.32 0.29 -2.43
N ILE A 269 9.35 -0.02 -3.29
CA ILE A 269 9.36 -1.21 -4.16
C ILE A 269 10.50 -1.14 -5.17
N LYS A 270 10.84 0.06 -5.67
CA LYS A 270 11.95 0.26 -6.62
C LYS A 270 13.31 -0.13 -6.02
N PHE A 271 13.45 0.01 -4.71
CA PHE A 271 14.69 -0.26 -3.98
C PHE A 271 14.72 -1.63 -3.31
N ALA A 272 13.64 -2.39 -3.38
CA ALA A 272 13.62 -3.75 -2.88
C ALA A 272 14.39 -4.69 -3.81
N ASP A 273 15.12 -5.63 -3.22
CA ASP A 273 15.77 -6.74 -3.92
C ASP A 273 14.76 -7.86 -4.18
N MET A 274 13.78 -8.01 -3.29
CA MET A 274 12.71 -9.00 -3.37
C MET A 274 11.35 -8.40 -3.09
N LEU A 275 10.32 -8.85 -3.83
CA LEU A 275 8.92 -8.54 -3.59
C LEU A 275 8.17 -9.78 -3.11
N LEU A 276 7.50 -9.65 -1.97
CA LEU A 276 6.52 -10.63 -1.50
C LEU A 276 5.12 -10.12 -1.88
N ILE A 277 4.54 -10.68 -2.93
CA ILE A 277 3.20 -10.31 -3.39
C ILE A 277 2.18 -11.09 -2.60
N VAL A 278 1.55 -10.41 -1.63
CA VAL A 278 0.61 -11.01 -0.68
C VAL A 278 -0.80 -10.96 -1.24
N ILE A 279 -1.40 -12.13 -1.40
CA ILE A 279 -2.75 -12.35 -1.93
C ILE A 279 -3.63 -12.91 -0.82
N ASN A 280 -4.82 -12.35 -0.64
CA ASN A 280 -5.85 -12.94 0.23
C ASN A 280 -6.53 -14.10 -0.49
N SER A 281 -6.29 -15.33 -0.04
CA SER A 281 -6.82 -16.55 -0.66
C SER A 281 -8.32 -16.74 -0.47
N SER A 282 -8.95 -16.06 0.49
CA SER A 282 -10.37 -16.18 0.81
C SER A 282 -11.29 -15.22 0.03
N SER A 283 -10.72 -14.40 -0.86
CA SER A 283 -11.48 -13.42 -1.64
C SER A 283 -11.12 -13.50 -3.14
N ASN A 284 -11.60 -12.56 -3.96
CA ASN A 284 -11.35 -12.52 -5.40
C ASN A 284 -9.85 -12.46 -5.75
N ILE A 285 -9.21 -13.62 -5.89
CA ILE A 285 -7.77 -13.75 -6.19
C ILE A 285 -7.41 -13.12 -7.53
N GLU A 286 -8.22 -13.35 -8.56
CA GLU A 286 -7.95 -12.86 -9.92
C GLU A 286 -8.01 -11.33 -9.98
N GLY A 287 -9.01 -10.72 -9.34
CA GLY A 287 -9.13 -9.27 -9.22
C GLY A 287 -7.92 -8.67 -8.50
N GLN A 288 -7.51 -9.25 -7.36
CA GLN A 288 -6.34 -8.80 -6.61
C GLN A 288 -5.06 -8.86 -7.47
N ILE A 289 -4.81 -9.98 -8.15
CA ILE A 289 -3.63 -10.14 -9.02
C ILE A 289 -3.64 -9.08 -10.13
N LYS A 290 -4.76 -8.90 -10.82
CA LYS A 290 -4.90 -7.92 -11.91
C LYS A 290 -4.63 -6.49 -11.45
N THR A 291 -5.14 -6.11 -10.28
CA THR A 291 -4.94 -4.77 -9.69
C THR A 291 -3.48 -4.55 -9.31
N ILE A 292 -2.85 -5.55 -8.70
CA ILE A 292 -1.44 -5.48 -8.30
C ILE A 292 -0.55 -5.38 -9.55
N GLU A 293 -0.74 -6.23 -10.54
CA GLU A 293 0.04 -6.23 -11.78
C GLU A 293 -0.08 -4.90 -12.51
N LYS A 294 -1.29 -4.38 -12.70
CA LYS A 294 -1.53 -3.07 -13.29
C LYS A 294 -0.78 -1.95 -12.56
N SER A 295 -0.71 -2.02 -11.24
CA SER A 295 0.00 -1.01 -10.44
C SER A 295 1.53 -1.19 -10.50
N LEU A 296 2.00 -2.41 -10.69
CA LEU A 296 3.42 -2.73 -10.82
C LEU A 296 3.96 -2.51 -12.25
N ASP A 297 3.11 -2.50 -13.29
CA ASP A 297 3.51 -2.22 -14.68
C ASP A 297 4.19 -0.84 -14.84
N GLU A 298 3.86 0.11 -13.96
CA GLU A 298 4.50 1.44 -13.94
C GLU A 298 5.87 1.43 -13.24
N ILE A 299 6.27 0.29 -12.65
CA ILE A 299 7.49 0.14 -11.88
C ILE A 299 8.42 -0.84 -12.61
N ASN A 300 9.68 -0.46 -12.80
CA ASN A 300 10.66 -1.41 -13.33
C ASN A 300 10.94 -2.51 -12.30
N LEU A 301 10.55 -3.74 -12.63
CA LEU A 301 10.76 -4.95 -11.82
C LEU A 301 11.97 -5.78 -12.28
N GLU A 302 12.72 -5.33 -13.28
CA GLU A 302 13.86 -6.06 -13.83
C GLU A 302 14.92 -6.31 -12.74
N GLY A 303 15.36 -7.56 -12.64
CA GLY A 303 16.36 -7.98 -11.66
C GLY A 303 15.84 -8.17 -10.23
N LYS A 304 14.52 -8.14 -10.00
CA LYS A 304 13.93 -8.38 -8.67
C LYS A 304 13.44 -9.82 -8.54
N TYR A 305 13.65 -10.38 -7.35
CA TYR A 305 13.00 -11.64 -6.98
C TYR A 305 11.54 -11.42 -6.63
N ILE A 306 10.65 -12.31 -7.08
CA ILE A 306 9.20 -12.22 -6.81
C ILE A 306 8.71 -13.53 -6.23
N ILE A 307 8.11 -13.49 -5.05
CA ILE A 307 7.42 -14.63 -4.43
C ILE A 307 5.95 -14.25 -4.23
N TYR A 308 5.03 -15.06 -4.73
CA TYR A 308 3.60 -14.92 -4.45
C TYR A 308 3.25 -15.63 -3.15
N VAL A 309 2.75 -14.86 -2.19
CA VAL A 309 2.36 -15.34 -0.85
C VAL A 309 0.84 -15.40 -0.78
N PHE A 310 0.28 -16.57 -0.96
CA PHE A 310 -1.16 -16.81 -0.80
C PHE A 310 -1.46 -16.97 0.70
N ASN A 311 -1.96 -15.89 1.30
CA ASN A 311 -2.24 -15.79 2.72
C ASN A 311 -3.71 -16.11 3.03
N LYS A 312 -4.03 -16.32 4.32
CA LYS A 312 -5.36 -16.65 4.83
C LYS A 312 -5.89 -17.99 4.31
N ILE A 313 -5.02 -18.97 4.15
CA ILE A 313 -5.42 -20.32 3.71
C ILE A 313 -6.30 -21.04 4.73
N ASP A 314 -6.28 -20.60 5.98
CA ASP A 314 -7.15 -21.07 7.07
C ASP A 314 -8.64 -20.76 6.83
N LEU A 315 -8.93 -19.79 5.96
CA LEU A 315 -10.30 -19.40 5.57
C LEU A 315 -10.74 -20.00 4.22
N VAL A 316 -9.97 -20.95 3.65
CA VAL A 316 -10.23 -21.50 2.31
C VAL A 316 -10.56 -22.99 2.38
N ASP A 317 -11.74 -23.37 1.88
CA ASP A 317 -12.18 -24.76 1.83
C ASP A 317 -11.45 -25.58 0.74
N ASN A 318 -11.07 -24.96 -0.37
CA ASN A 318 -10.48 -25.63 -1.52
C ASN A 318 -9.14 -25.02 -1.95
N LEU A 319 -8.06 -25.46 -1.32
CA LEU A 319 -6.70 -25.04 -1.67
C LEU A 319 -6.25 -25.44 -3.08
N THR A 320 -6.86 -26.48 -3.68
CA THR A 320 -6.52 -26.89 -5.04
C THR A 320 -6.83 -25.81 -6.04
N ALA A 321 -7.97 -25.11 -5.90
CA ALA A 321 -8.36 -24.00 -6.77
C ALA A 321 -7.34 -22.85 -6.64
N VAL A 322 -6.96 -22.47 -5.42
CA VAL A 322 -5.96 -21.43 -5.17
C VAL A 322 -4.60 -21.80 -5.78
N SER A 323 -4.24 -23.08 -5.77
CA SER A 323 -2.97 -23.59 -6.29
C SER A 323 -2.85 -23.50 -7.82
N LEU A 324 -3.88 -23.09 -8.55
CA LEU A 324 -3.83 -22.89 -10.01
C LEU A 324 -3.24 -21.53 -10.42
N TYR A 325 -3.27 -20.55 -9.52
CA TYR A 325 -2.80 -19.20 -9.82
C TYR A 325 -1.27 -19.07 -9.76
N LYS A 326 -0.70 -18.30 -10.65
CA LYS A 326 0.73 -17.91 -10.68
C LYS A 326 1.72 -19.08 -10.59
N ARG A 327 1.46 -20.17 -11.33
CA ARG A 327 2.33 -21.36 -11.34
C ARG A 327 3.73 -21.12 -11.92
N GLU A 328 3.88 -20.10 -12.72
CA GLU A 328 5.13 -19.66 -13.35
C GLU A 328 6.10 -18.95 -12.41
N TYR A 329 5.64 -18.57 -11.18
CA TYR A 329 6.42 -17.90 -10.15
C TYR A 329 6.64 -18.79 -8.93
N GLU A 330 7.66 -18.46 -8.14
CA GLU A 330 7.79 -19.00 -6.78
C GLU A 330 6.60 -18.55 -5.94
N ARG A 331 6.01 -19.48 -5.20
CA ARG A 331 4.79 -19.24 -4.44
C ARG A 331 4.72 -20.08 -3.18
N ILE A 332 4.14 -19.49 -2.17
CA ILE A 332 3.93 -20.14 -0.88
C ILE A 332 2.49 -19.90 -0.40
N PHE A 333 1.93 -20.89 0.28
CA PHE A 333 0.60 -20.88 0.86
C PHE A 333 0.71 -20.86 2.37
N ILE A 334 0.19 -19.82 3.03
CA ILE A 334 0.38 -19.59 4.46
C ILE A 334 -0.91 -19.10 5.15
N SER A 335 -1.00 -19.35 6.46
CA SER A 335 -1.77 -18.52 7.37
C SER A 335 -0.79 -17.65 8.17
N ALA A 336 -0.88 -16.33 8.05
CA ALA A 336 -0.01 -15.42 8.82
C ALA A 336 -0.21 -15.49 10.34
N HIS A 337 -1.23 -16.20 10.81
CA HIS A 337 -1.49 -16.47 12.22
C HIS A 337 -0.77 -17.72 12.74
N GLU A 338 -0.17 -18.53 11.85
CA GLU A 338 0.51 -19.77 12.20
C GLU A 338 2.04 -19.59 12.11
N ASP A 339 2.72 -19.71 13.24
CA ASP A 339 4.19 -19.55 13.31
C ASP A 339 4.93 -20.52 12.38
N LYS A 340 4.44 -21.76 12.22
CA LYS A 340 5.01 -22.76 11.30
C LYS A 340 5.05 -22.29 9.84
N ASP A 341 4.02 -21.56 9.41
CA ASP A 341 3.91 -21.06 8.04
C ASP A 341 4.84 -19.85 7.83
N LEU A 342 5.00 -19.01 8.85
CA LEU A 342 5.98 -17.92 8.83
C LEU A 342 7.42 -18.42 8.82
N ILE A 343 7.70 -19.53 9.52
CA ILE A 343 9.02 -20.19 9.47
C ILE A 343 9.28 -20.73 8.06
N ARG A 344 8.30 -21.37 7.41
CA ARG A 344 8.40 -21.81 6.01
C ARG A 344 8.62 -20.63 5.05
N LEU A 345 7.91 -19.51 5.26
CA LEU A 345 8.11 -18.31 4.47
C LEU A 345 9.55 -17.79 4.60
N LYS A 346 10.10 -17.75 5.82
CA LYS A 346 11.53 -17.44 6.05
C LYS A 346 12.43 -18.37 5.26
N GLU A 347 12.19 -19.68 5.31
CA GLU A 347 13.03 -20.67 4.61
C GLU A 347 13.03 -20.45 3.10
N GLU A 348 11.88 -20.18 2.48
CA GLU A 348 11.80 -19.85 1.06
C GLU A 348 12.51 -18.53 0.72
N ILE A 349 12.37 -17.49 1.55
CA ILE A 349 13.12 -16.24 1.39
C ILE A 349 14.63 -16.50 1.42
N VAL A 350 15.11 -17.25 2.42
CA VAL A 350 16.54 -17.55 2.57
C VAL A 350 17.05 -18.40 1.40
N LYS A 351 16.26 -19.34 0.92
CA LYS A 351 16.60 -20.16 -0.26
C LYS A 351 16.87 -19.27 -1.49
N VAL A 352 15.95 -18.32 -1.78
CA VAL A 352 16.12 -17.39 -2.91
C VAL A 352 17.34 -16.48 -2.71
N ILE A 353 17.55 -15.94 -1.50
CA ILE A 353 18.73 -15.12 -1.20
C ILE A 353 20.01 -15.91 -1.48
N LYS A 354 20.03 -17.19 -1.12
CA LYS A 354 21.20 -18.05 -1.26
C LYS A 354 21.43 -18.59 -2.69
N GLU A 355 20.51 -18.40 -3.61
CA GLU A 355 20.73 -18.76 -5.04
C GLU A 355 21.91 -18.01 -5.65
N ASP A 356 22.17 -16.79 -5.21
CA ASP A 356 23.34 -16.00 -5.65
C ASP A 356 24.60 -16.23 -4.80
N TYR A 357 24.55 -17.12 -3.80
CA TYR A 357 25.68 -17.44 -2.95
C TYR A 357 26.50 -18.58 -3.54
N THR A 358 27.80 -18.48 -3.36
CA THR A 358 28.75 -19.51 -3.78
C THR A 358 29.45 -20.09 -2.56
N ARG A 359 29.50 -21.41 -2.46
CA ARG A 359 30.26 -22.08 -1.40
C ARG A 359 31.75 -21.93 -1.67
N VAL A 360 32.48 -21.39 -0.68
CA VAL A 360 33.93 -21.15 -0.76
C VAL A 360 34.65 -21.70 0.44
N LYS A 361 35.92 -22.05 0.23
CA LYS A 361 36.86 -22.37 1.31
C LYS A 361 37.89 -21.23 1.41
N MET A 362 38.05 -20.67 2.60
CA MET A 362 39.04 -19.60 2.87
C MET A 362 40.09 -20.09 3.82
N HIS A 363 41.34 -19.70 3.54
CA HIS A 363 42.44 -19.85 4.48
C HIS A 363 42.77 -18.50 5.10
N ILE A 364 42.73 -18.42 6.44
CA ILE A 364 42.97 -17.20 7.19
C ILE A 364 44.16 -17.47 8.13
N SER A 365 45.28 -16.82 7.87
CA SER A 365 46.49 -16.94 8.71
C SER A 365 46.19 -16.48 10.14
N PHE A 366 46.87 -17.04 11.14
CA PHE A 366 46.78 -16.61 12.54
C PHE A 366 47.12 -15.13 12.74
N SER A 367 47.88 -14.50 11.82
CA SER A 367 48.17 -13.06 11.84
C SER A 367 46.92 -12.21 11.50
N ASP A 368 45.93 -12.75 10.80
CA ASP A 368 44.74 -12.07 10.32
C ASP A 368 43.50 -12.39 11.19
N GLY A 369 43.65 -12.61 12.48
CA GLY A 369 42.61 -12.98 13.41
C GLY A 369 41.38 -12.09 13.40
N ALA A 370 41.54 -10.78 13.09
CA ALA A 370 40.40 -9.86 12.92
C ALA A 370 39.50 -10.23 11.73
N VAL A 371 40.05 -10.84 10.66
CA VAL A 371 39.29 -11.30 9.52
C VAL A 371 38.49 -12.55 9.91
N LEU A 372 39.13 -13.46 10.65
CA LEU A 372 38.45 -14.66 11.13
C LEU A 372 37.25 -14.33 12.05
N ASP A 373 37.48 -13.40 13.01
CA ASP A 373 36.43 -12.90 13.89
C ASP A 373 35.27 -12.27 13.12
N TYR A 374 35.59 -11.44 12.11
CA TYR A 374 34.59 -10.86 11.21
C TYR A 374 33.80 -11.93 10.47
N MET A 375 34.47 -12.97 9.93
CA MET A 375 33.81 -14.04 9.19
C MET A 375 32.91 -14.87 10.10
N MET A 376 33.40 -15.24 11.29
CA MET A 376 32.61 -16.01 12.28
C MET A 376 31.40 -15.22 12.82
N THR A 377 31.48 -13.90 12.84
CA THR A 377 30.37 -13.02 13.31
C THR A 377 29.32 -12.77 12.23
N ASN A 378 29.72 -12.73 10.95
CA ASN A 378 28.83 -12.25 9.88
C ASN A 378 28.40 -13.35 8.88
N TYR A 379 28.98 -14.56 8.94
CA TYR A 379 28.68 -15.67 8.03
C TYR A 379 28.40 -16.96 8.77
N ASP A 380 27.53 -17.80 8.20
CA ASP A 380 27.30 -19.18 8.68
C ASP A 380 28.46 -20.07 8.26
N ILE A 381 29.35 -20.39 9.19
CA ILE A 381 30.47 -21.26 8.91
C ILE A 381 29.99 -22.73 8.91
N LEU A 382 30.10 -23.38 7.77
CA LEU A 382 29.71 -24.77 7.57
C LEU A 382 30.72 -25.74 8.12
N GLU A 383 32.01 -25.45 7.92
CA GLU A 383 33.13 -26.28 8.37
C GLU A 383 34.29 -25.41 8.82
N THR A 384 34.99 -25.82 9.88
CA THR A 384 36.20 -25.17 10.38
C THR A 384 37.29 -26.21 10.56
N GLU A 385 38.43 -26.01 9.93
CA GLU A 385 39.62 -26.87 10.04
C GLU A 385 40.81 -26.00 10.49
N TYR A 386 41.57 -26.47 11.43
CA TYR A 386 42.80 -25.78 11.89
C TYR A 386 44.01 -26.40 11.24
N ASP A 387 44.89 -25.56 10.71
CA ASP A 387 46.16 -25.95 10.10
C ASP A 387 47.34 -25.37 10.91
N SER A 388 48.57 -25.67 10.51
CA SER A 388 49.81 -25.24 11.19
C SER A 388 50.02 -23.73 11.16
N ASP A 389 49.48 -23.02 10.15
CA ASP A 389 49.71 -21.60 9.90
C ASP A 389 48.44 -20.76 9.86
N GLY A 390 47.22 -21.39 10.01
CA GLY A 390 45.98 -20.66 9.98
C GLY A 390 44.73 -21.51 10.23
N THR A 391 43.61 -20.95 9.89
CA THR A 391 42.28 -21.58 9.98
C THR A 391 41.64 -21.61 8.62
N ASN A 392 41.21 -22.82 8.19
CA ASN A 392 40.39 -22.99 7.01
C ASN A 392 38.92 -22.99 7.40
N ILE A 393 38.15 -22.12 6.79
CA ILE A 393 36.69 -22.06 6.98
C ILE A 393 35.97 -22.29 5.65
N THR A 394 34.88 -23.06 5.69
CA THR A 394 34.00 -23.26 4.54
C THR A 394 32.65 -22.61 4.84
N PHE A 395 32.15 -21.78 3.95
CA PHE A 395 30.91 -21.05 4.10
C PHE A 395 30.34 -20.61 2.75
N GLU A 396 29.13 -20.06 2.74
CA GLU A 396 28.49 -19.51 1.55
C GLU A 396 28.63 -17.98 1.54
N ILE A 397 29.05 -17.42 0.40
CA ILE A 397 29.34 -15.98 0.21
C ILE A 397 28.64 -15.45 -1.04
N ASN A 398 28.13 -14.23 -0.98
CA ASN A 398 27.58 -13.55 -2.14
C ASN A 398 28.68 -13.03 -3.08
N LYS A 399 28.31 -12.68 -4.32
CA LYS A 399 29.26 -12.24 -5.35
C LYS A 399 30.05 -10.98 -4.98
N GLU A 400 29.41 -10.05 -4.24
CA GLU A 400 30.05 -8.78 -3.85
C GLU A 400 31.13 -8.99 -2.80
N ASP A 401 30.83 -9.78 -1.77
CA ASP A 401 31.78 -10.08 -0.71
C ASP A 401 32.85 -11.07 -1.21
N TYR A 402 32.51 -11.96 -2.12
CA TYR A 402 33.52 -12.81 -2.80
C TYR A 402 34.63 -11.96 -3.41
N ALA A 403 34.29 -10.84 -4.07
CA ALA A 403 35.29 -9.94 -4.64
C ALA A 403 36.17 -9.26 -3.56
N LYS A 404 35.60 -8.90 -2.40
CA LYS A 404 36.34 -8.27 -1.29
C LYS A 404 37.34 -9.21 -0.63
N PHE A 405 36.97 -10.51 -0.48
CA PHE A 405 37.75 -11.51 0.25
C PHE A 405 38.50 -12.48 -0.66
N ASN A 406 38.53 -12.22 -1.94
CA ASN A 406 39.14 -13.12 -2.95
C ASN A 406 40.59 -13.56 -2.62
N LYS A 407 41.36 -12.71 -1.90
CA LYS A 407 42.76 -13.01 -1.51
C LYS A 407 42.90 -14.15 -0.49
N TYR A 408 41.83 -14.46 0.25
CA TYR A 408 41.81 -15.53 1.25
C TYR A 408 41.17 -16.82 0.73
N ILE A 409 40.50 -16.77 -0.43
CA ILE A 409 39.77 -17.90 -0.99
C ILE A 409 40.74 -18.90 -1.60
N ILE A 410 40.62 -20.16 -1.16
CA ILE A 410 41.37 -21.29 -1.71
C ILE A 410 40.58 -21.78 -2.93
N ARG A 411 41.26 -21.94 -4.07
CA ARG A 411 40.66 -22.46 -5.28
C ARG A 411 40.66 -23.97 -5.29
#